data_aff4e9a33f6e5552446bea70fd034509
#
_entry.id   aff4e9a33f6e5552446bea70fd034509
#
_cell.length_a   1.000
_cell.length_b   1.000
_cell.length_c   1.000
_cell.angle_alpha   90.00
_cell.angle_beta   90.00
_cell.angle_gamma   90.00
#
_symmetry.space_group_name_H-M   'P 1'
#
loop_
_entity.id
_entity.type
_entity.pdbx_description
1 polymer ?
#
loop_
_entity_poly.entity_id
_entity_poly.type
_entity_poly.pdbx_seq_one_letter_code
_entity_poly.pdbx_strand_id
1 'polypeptide(L)'
;LNTDLNVHRVNLEAITSGVMKNKDNLDIKTHLPDISLPQASLYKINPVLSSQYLVETDPRFIQKSKWLSSDYMFKQIHSDPKNILKRLGDGFYEQRLVNEQINQLTGRRFLQGYLSDYEQYKALMDNGAQYAKKLNLIPGVALTAEQMKQLTSDMVWMVKREVTLKDGSKKEVLAPQVYVVSRNADIDSRGAVISANDVIVNIQGDIQNSGVISGRN
;
A
#
# COMPACT_ATOMS: atom_id res chain seq x y z
N LEU A 1 24.36 10.48 39.51
CA LEU A 1 24.52 10.84 38.11
C LEU A 1 23.44 10.09 37.32
N ASN A 2 22.27 10.69 37.27
CA ASN A 2 21.15 10.27 36.45
C ASN A 2 21.40 10.80 35.02
N THR A 3 21.84 9.97 34.14
CA THR A 3 21.79 10.26 32.70
C THR A 3 20.42 9.85 32.21
N ASP A 4 19.50 10.79 32.20
CA ASP A 4 18.25 10.71 31.45
C ASP A 4 18.62 10.59 29.97
N LEU A 5 18.69 9.36 29.51
CA LEU A 5 18.56 9.04 28.09
C LEU A 5 17.12 9.36 27.70
N ASN A 6 16.90 10.61 27.30
CA ASN A 6 15.74 11.01 26.55
C ASN A 6 15.76 10.24 25.23
N VAL A 7 15.34 8.99 25.27
CA VAL A 7 14.95 8.25 24.09
C VAL A 7 13.73 9.00 23.57
N HIS A 8 13.95 9.89 22.62
CA HIS A 8 12.90 10.37 21.75
C HIS A 8 12.31 9.10 21.12
N ARG A 9 11.25 8.58 21.74
CA ARG A 9 10.33 7.71 21.01
C ARG A 9 9.80 8.57 19.89
N VAL A 10 10.45 8.48 18.73
CA VAL A 10 9.85 8.89 17.49
C VAL A 10 8.64 7.97 17.38
N ASN A 11 7.48 8.51 17.70
CA ASN A 11 6.22 7.81 17.49
C ASN A 11 6.09 7.71 15.98
N LEU A 12 6.60 6.61 15.43
CA LEU A 12 6.47 6.22 14.02
C LEU A 12 5.05 5.71 13.81
N GLU A 13 4.04 6.49 14.21
CA GLU A 13 2.66 6.21 13.84
C GLU A 13 2.56 6.42 12.34
N ALA A 14 2.66 5.32 11.63
CA ALA A 14 2.48 5.28 10.21
C ALA A 14 1.06 5.74 9.88
N ILE A 15 0.94 6.69 8.95
CA ILE A 15 -0.37 7.09 8.43
C ILE A 15 -0.93 5.91 7.65
N THR A 16 -1.98 5.30 8.21
CA THR A 16 -2.63 4.13 7.60
C THR A 16 -3.59 4.50 6.49
N SER A 17 -4.24 5.66 6.62
CA SER A 17 -5.13 6.22 5.61
C SER A 17 -5.15 7.73 5.75
N GLY A 18 -5.32 8.46 4.65
CA GLY A 18 -5.47 9.89 4.73
C GLY A 18 -4.96 10.65 3.52
N VAL A 19 -5.05 11.97 3.63
CA VAL A 19 -4.53 12.93 2.67
C VAL A 19 -3.57 13.86 3.39
N MET A 20 -2.42 14.12 2.79
CA MET A 20 -1.44 15.05 3.32
C MET A 20 -0.77 15.83 2.19
N LYS A 21 -0.34 17.06 2.48
CA LYS A 21 0.42 17.86 1.52
C LYS A 21 1.88 17.41 1.46
N ASN A 22 2.40 17.28 0.25
CA ASN A 22 3.84 17.08 0.04
C ASN A 22 4.59 18.44 0.02
N LYS A 23 5.90 18.38 -0.19
CA LYS A 23 6.76 19.57 -0.28
C LYS A 23 6.38 20.54 -1.40
N ASP A 24 5.71 20.07 -2.44
CA ASP A 24 5.25 20.86 -3.60
C ASP A 24 3.78 21.29 -3.44
N ASN A 25 3.19 21.16 -2.25
CA ASN A 25 1.81 21.46 -1.92
C ASN A 25 0.78 20.63 -2.72
N LEU A 26 1.17 19.43 -3.15
CA LEU A 26 0.27 18.48 -3.78
C LEU A 26 -0.29 17.50 -2.73
N ASP A 27 -1.51 17.03 -2.94
CA ASP A 27 -2.11 16.04 -2.05
C ASP A 27 -1.50 14.66 -2.29
N ILE A 28 -1.02 14.03 -1.22
CA ILE A 28 -0.68 12.61 -1.19
C ILE A 28 -1.84 11.87 -0.56
N LYS A 29 -2.41 10.91 -1.28
CA LYS A 29 -3.54 10.09 -0.83
C LYS A 29 -3.11 8.66 -0.68
N THR A 30 -3.51 8.04 0.41
CA THR A 30 -3.33 6.60 0.64
C THR A 30 -4.49 6.04 1.44
N HIS A 31 -4.73 4.75 1.28
CA HIS A 31 -5.76 4.00 2.01
C HIS A 31 -5.24 2.61 2.32
N LEU A 32 -5.54 2.10 3.51
CA LEU A 32 -5.21 0.72 3.83
C LEU A 32 -5.98 -0.23 2.90
N PRO A 33 -5.30 -1.21 2.32
CA PRO A 33 -5.97 -2.20 1.50
C PRO A 33 -6.98 -3.00 2.32
N ASP A 34 -8.10 -3.36 1.71
CA ASP A 34 -8.99 -4.38 2.25
C ASP A 34 -8.26 -5.73 2.18
N ILE A 35 -8.12 -6.37 3.33
CA ILE A 35 -7.39 -7.63 3.48
C ILE A 35 -8.30 -8.82 3.79
N SER A 36 -9.60 -8.67 3.64
CA SER A 36 -10.51 -9.80 3.76
C SER A 36 -10.15 -10.89 2.74
N LEU A 37 -10.08 -12.14 3.19
CA LEU A 37 -9.70 -13.23 2.32
C LEU A 37 -10.79 -13.50 1.27
N PRO A 38 -10.39 -13.70 0.00
CA PRO A 38 -11.33 -13.96 -1.07
C PRO A 38 -12.00 -15.33 -0.90
N GLN A 39 -13.30 -15.41 -1.24
CA GLN A 39 -14.06 -16.66 -1.20
C GLN A 39 -14.33 -17.25 -2.59
N ALA A 40 -13.96 -16.52 -3.65
CA ALA A 40 -14.15 -16.99 -5.01
C ALA A 40 -13.29 -18.24 -5.30
N SER A 41 -13.83 -19.18 -6.07
CA SER A 41 -13.15 -20.42 -6.46
C SER A 41 -11.89 -20.20 -7.31
N LEU A 42 -11.72 -19.00 -7.85
CA LEU A 42 -10.50 -18.57 -8.54
C LEU A 42 -9.26 -18.61 -7.62
N TYR A 43 -9.44 -18.47 -6.32
CA TYR A 43 -8.37 -18.37 -5.35
C TYR A 43 -8.31 -19.55 -4.39
N LYS A 44 -7.11 -19.91 -4.02
CA LYS A 44 -6.81 -20.89 -2.97
C LYS A 44 -6.05 -20.21 -1.83
N ILE A 45 -6.46 -20.47 -0.61
CA ILE A 45 -5.72 -20.03 0.59
C ILE A 45 -4.67 -21.08 0.94
N ASN A 46 -3.42 -20.68 0.97
CA ASN A 46 -2.29 -21.55 1.26
C ASN A 46 -1.56 -21.10 2.54
N PRO A 47 -1.93 -21.63 3.71
CA PRO A 47 -1.32 -21.24 4.99
C PRO A 47 0.03 -21.91 5.27
N VAL A 48 0.52 -22.75 4.38
CA VAL A 48 1.79 -23.47 4.57
C VAL A 48 2.94 -22.47 4.68
N LEU A 49 3.79 -22.63 5.71
CA LEU A 49 4.89 -21.69 5.99
C LEU A 49 5.88 -21.54 4.84
N SER A 50 6.12 -22.62 4.08
CA SER A 50 7.04 -22.59 2.93
C SER A 50 6.47 -21.88 1.70
N SER A 51 5.16 -21.63 1.64
CA SER A 51 4.56 -20.87 0.56
C SER A 51 4.82 -19.38 0.72
N GLN A 52 5.23 -18.72 -0.36
CA GLN A 52 5.51 -17.27 -0.37
C GLN A 52 4.24 -16.42 -0.41
N TYR A 53 3.11 -16.99 -0.83
CA TYR A 53 1.84 -16.31 -0.99
C TYR A 53 0.74 -17.02 -0.21
N LEU A 54 -0.07 -16.25 0.53
CA LEU A 54 -1.23 -16.78 1.23
C LEU A 54 -2.39 -17.05 0.29
N VAL A 55 -2.70 -16.08 -0.59
CA VAL A 55 -3.72 -16.20 -1.63
C VAL A 55 -3.03 -16.54 -2.94
N GLU A 56 -3.33 -17.69 -3.48
CA GLU A 56 -2.83 -18.16 -4.76
C GLU A 56 -3.98 -18.23 -5.77
N THR A 57 -3.74 -17.70 -6.96
CA THR A 57 -4.71 -17.74 -8.05
C THR A 57 -4.60 -19.07 -8.79
N ASP A 58 -5.73 -19.66 -9.12
CA ASP A 58 -5.76 -20.94 -9.83
C ASP A 58 -5.16 -20.79 -11.25
N PRO A 59 -4.08 -21.52 -11.56
CA PRO A 59 -3.38 -21.40 -12.84
C PRO A 59 -4.22 -21.85 -14.05
N ARG A 60 -5.37 -22.49 -13.83
CA ARG A 60 -6.31 -22.82 -14.92
C ARG A 60 -7.01 -21.59 -15.49
N PHE A 61 -7.10 -20.50 -14.72
CA PHE A 61 -7.80 -19.27 -15.12
C PHE A 61 -6.87 -18.14 -15.50
N ILE A 62 -5.59 -18.21 -15.12
CA ILE A 62 -4.61 -17.17 -15.43
C ILE A 62 -3.28 -17.78 -15.88
N GLN A 63 -2.56 -17.03 -16.69
CA GLN A 63 -1.17 -17.31 -17.01
C GLN A 63 -0.26 -16.53 -16.08
N LYS A 64 0.27 -17.20 -15.05
CA LYS A 64 1.06 -16.55 -13.98
C LYS A 64 2.25 -15.74 -14.49
N SER A 65 2.88 -16.16 -15.59
CA SER A 65 4.01 -15.44 -16.19
C SER A 65 3.68 -14.03 -16.71
N LYS A 66 2.40 -13.72 -16.90
CA LYS A 66 1.93 -12.40 -17.35
C LYS A 66 1.71 -11.40 -16.19
N TRP A 67 1.91 -11.83 -14.95
CA TRP A 67 1.59 -11.04 -13.76
C TRP A 67 2.83 -10.85 -12.91
N LEU A 68 3.28 -9.60 -12.76
CA LEU A 68 4.33 -9.26 -11.82
C LEU A 68 3.82 -9.36 -10.39
N SER A 69 4.66 -9.85 -9.50
CA SER A 69 4.47 -9.79 -8.06
C SER A 69 5.44 -8.79 -7.42
N SER A 70 5.23 -8.51 -6.14
CA SER A 70 6.13 -7.69 -5.33
C SER A 70 7.57 -8.23 -5.25
N ASP A 71 7.80 -9.48 -5.62
CA ASP A 71 9.15 -10.05 -5.78
C ASP A 71 10.02 -9.18 -6.70
N TYR A 72 9.42 -8.62 -7.75
CA TYR A 72 10.08 -7.69 -8.65
C TYR A 72 10.66 -6.47 -7.93
N MET A 73 9.88 -5.86 -7.03
CA MET A 73 10.31 -4.71 -6.24
C MET A 73 11.38 -5.08 -5.21
N PHE A 74 11.18 -6.18 -4.51
CA PHE A 74 12.13 -6.63 -3.49
C PHE A 74 13.50 -6.97 -4.05
N LYS A 75 13.57 -7.54 -5.24
CA LYS A 75 14.83 -7.79 -5.94
C LYS A 75 15.59 -6.50 -6.24
N GLN A 76 14.89 -5.41 -6.59
CA GLN A 76 15.51 -4.12 -6.87
C GLN A 76 16.17 -3.49 -5.64
N ILE A 77 15.64 -3.74 -4.45
CA ILE A 77 16.20 -3.25 -3.19
C ILE A 77 17.12 -4.28 -2.51
N HIS A 78 17.55 -5.30 -3.25
CA HIS A 78 18.42 -6.39 -2.78
C HIS A 78 17.87 -7.16 -1.56
N SER A 79 16.56 -7.21 -1.41
CA SER A 79 15.88 -8.08 -0.45
C SER A 79 15.49 -9.39 -1.12
N ASP A 80 15.95 -10.51 -0.54
CA ASP A 80 15.53 -11.82 -1.03
C ASP A 80 14.07 -12.07 -0.64
N PRO A 81 13.16 -12.22 -1.62
CA PRO A 81 11.75 -12.47 -1.33
C PRO A 81 11.50 -13.71 -0.47
N LYS A 82 12.43 -14.65 -0.42
CA LYS A 82 12.31 -15.87 0.41
C LYS A 82 12.53 -15.58 1.89
N ASN A 83 13.23 -14.50 2.22
CA ASN A 83 13.60 -14.13 3.59
C ASN A 83 12.70 -13.04 4.18
N ILE A 84 11.66 -12.64 3.47
CA ILE A 84 10.68 -11.67 3.94
C ILE A 84 9.38 -12.37 4.34
N LEU A 85 8.51 -11.64 5.04
CA LEU A 85 7.20 -12.15 5.40
C LEU A 85 6.43 -12.63 4.16
N LYS A 86 5.61 -13.66 4.37
CA LYS A 86 4.67 -14.16 3.38
C LYS A 86 3.81 -13.00 2.84
N ARG A 87 3.69 -12.90 1.50
CA ARG A 87 2.80 -11.90 0.89
C ARG A 87 1.36 -12.36 0.99
N LEU A 88 0.45 -11.39 1.08
CA LEU A 88 -0.98 -11.68 1.09
C LEU A 88 -1.41 -12.46 -0.15
N GLY A 89 -0.93 -12.09 -1.33
CA GLY A 89 -1.30 -12.73 -2.55
C GLY A 89 -0.18 -12.84 -3.58
N ASP A 90 -0.40 -13.67 -4.60
CA ASP A 90 0.42 -13.73 -5.79
C ASP A 90 0.28 -12.45 -6.64
N GLY A 91 1.00 -12.38 -7.76
CA GLY A 91 1.02 -11.18 -8.61
C GLY A 91 -0.36 -10.78 -9.13
N PHE A 92 -1.20 -11.73 -9.48
CA PHE A 92 -2.57 -11.45 -9.92
C PHE A 92 -3.41 -10.82 -8.81
N TYR A 93 -3.37 -11.40 -7.62
CA TYR A 93 -4.12 -10.90 -6.47
C TYR A 93 -3.58 -9.55 -5.98
N GLU A 94 -2.26 -9.37 -5.97
CA GLU A 94 -1.64 -8.08 -5.63
C GLU A 94 -2.09 -6.98 -6.59
N GLN A 95 -2.10 -7.23 -7.90
CA GLN A 95 -2.55 -6.25 -8.87
C GLN A 95 -4.03 -5.90 -8.70
N ARG A 96 -4.86 -6.87 -8.33
CA ARG A 96 -6.26 -6.61 -8.00
C ARG A 96 -6.38 -5.64 -6.81
N LEU A 97 -5.62 -5.87 -5.74
CA LEU A 97 -5.62 -4.98 -4.58
C LEU A 97 -5.14 -3.58 -4.92
N VAL A 98 -4.10 -3.48 -5.76
CA VAL A 98 -3.59 -2.19 -6.24
C VAL A 98 -4.64 -1.46 -7.07
N ASN A 99 -5.30 -2.13 -7.99
CA ASN A 99 -6.34 -1.53 -8.84
C ASN A 99 -7.55 -1.07 -8.02
N GLU A 100 -7.95 -1.84 -7.02
CA GLU A 100 -9.04 -1.45 -6.10
C GLU A 100 -8.67 -0.16 -5.34
N GLN A 101 -7.45 -0.05 -4.85
CA GLN A 101 -6.98 1.16 -4.15
C GLN A 101 -6.92 2.37 -5.08
N ILE A 102 -6.41 2.22 -6.30
CA ILE A 102 -6.36 3.31 -7.29
C ILE A 102 -7.77 3.79 -7.60
N ASN A 103 -8.71 2.87 -7.78
CA ASN A 103 -10.11 3.23 -8.01
C ASN A 103 -10.71 3.96 -6.82
N GLN A 104 -10.47 3.51 -5.59
CA GLN A 104 -10.94 4.16 -4.37
C GLN A 104 -10.34 5.57 -4.20
N LEU A 105 -9.06 5.73 -4.49
CA LEU A 105 -8.34 6.98 -4.28
C LEU A 105 -8.59 8.02 -5.38
N THR A 106 -8.88 7.60 -6.61
CA THR A 106 -8.94 8.49 -7.78
C THR A 106 -10.24 8.40 -8.57
N GLY A 107 -11.06 7.38 -8.35
CA GLY A 107 -12.24 7.08 -9.19
C GLY A 107 -11.87 6.56 -10.58
N ARG A 108 -10.61 6.29 -10.87
CA ARG A 108 -10.10 5.84 -12.16
C ARG A 108 -9.55 4.42 -12.07
N ARG A 109 -9.54 3.73 -13.21
CA ARG A 109 -8.86 2.43 -13.34
C ARG A 109 -7.34 2.60 -13.42
N PHE A 110 -6.87 3.59 -14.16
CA PHE A 110 -5.47 3.89 -14.37
C PHE A 110 -5.11 5.27 -13.87
N LEU A 111 -3.94 5.39 -13.26
CA LEU A 111 -3.27 6.65 -13.05
C LEU A 111 -2.86 7.23 -14.41
N GLN A 112 -2.69 8.55 -14.48
CA GLN A 112 -2.36 9.22 -15.73
C GLN A 112 -1.08 8.67 -16.35
N GLY A 113 -1.13 8.32 -17.63
CA GLY A 113 0.00 7.87 -18.42
C GLY A 113 0.17 6.36 -18.54
N TYR A 114 -0.68 5.55 -17.88
CA TYR A 114 -0.63 4.09 -17.97
C TYR A 114 -1.78 3.54 -18.80
N LEU A 115 -1.48 2.52 -19.61
CA LEU A 115 -2.43 1.89 -20.52
C LEU A 115 -2.77 0.44 -20.13
N SER A 116 -2.03 -0.14 -19.20
CA SER A 116 -2.25 -1.50 -18.73
C SER A 116 -1.97 -1.66 -17.24
N ASP A 117 -2.61 -2.65 -16.63
CA ASP A 117 -2.40 -3.00 -15.23
C ASP A 117 -0.94 -3.41 -14.97
N TYR A 118 -0.32 -4.10 -15.90
CA TYR A 118 1.07 -4.53 -15.81
C TYR A 118 2.03 -3.33 -15.77
N GLU A 119 1.91 -2.41 -16.73
CA GLU A 119 2.76 -1.21 -16.78
C GLU A 119 2.59 -0.34 -15.55
N GLN A 120 1.33 -0.16 -15.11
CA GLN A 120 1.03 0.63 -13.92
C GLN A 120 1.66 0.02 -12.67
N TYR A 121 1.45 -1.27 -12.43
CA TYR A 121 2.01 -1.92 -11.25
C TYR A 121 3.54 -1.94 -11.27
N LYS A 122 4.13 -2.21 -12.43
CA LYS A 122 5.58 -2.16 -12.60
C LYS A 122 6.13 -0.76 -12.26
N ALA A 123 5.53 0.30 -12.78
CA ALA A 123 5.96 1.66 -12.51
C ALA A 123 5.80 2.05 -11.03
N LEU A 124 4.70 1.65 -10.38
CA LEU A 124 4.50 1.87 -8.96
C LEU A 124 5.55 1.14 -8.11
N MET A 125 5.92 -0.07 -8.48
CA MET A 125 6.98 -0.83 -7.82
C MET A 125 8.36 -0.24 -8.07
N ASP A 126 8.66 0.22 -9.28
CA ASP A 126 9.91 0.91 -9.61
C ASP A 126 10.08 2.18 -8.75
N ASN A 127 9.01 2.96 -8.61
CA ASN A 127 9.01 4.14 -7.76
C ASN A 127 9.15 3.77 -6.27
N GLY A 128 8.47 2.73 -5.82
CA GLY A 128 8.61 2.22 -4.46
C GLY A 128 10.05 1.81 -4.14
N ALA A 129 10.72 1.12 -5.05
CA ALA A 129 12.12 0.72 -4.90
C ALA A 129 13.06 1.94 -4.83
N GLN A 130 12.82 2.97 -5.65
CA GLN A 130 13.61 4.21 -5.61
C GLN A 130 13.42 4.95 -4.28
N TYR A 131 12.18 5.11 -3.81
CA TYR A 131 11.92 5.74 -2.53
C TYR A 131 12.43 4.93 -1.35
N ALA A 132 12.39 3.59 -1.44
CA ALA A 132 12.96 2.73 -0.40
C ALA A 132 14.43 3.03 -0.15
N LYS A 133 15.20 3.24 -1.22
CA LYS A 133 16.62 3.62 -1.14
C LYS A 133 16.81 5.05 -0.63
N LYS A 134 16.01 5.99 -1.13
CA LYS A 134 16.13 7.42 -0.82
C LYS A 134 15.67 7.74 0.61
N LEU A 135 14.62 7.11 1.07
CA LEU A 135 13.96 7.41 2.35
C LEU A 135 14.21 6.34 3.42
N ASN A 136 15.02 5.33 3.11
CA ASN A 136 15.29 4.19 4.01
C ASN A 136 14.00 3.48 4.46
N LEU A 137 13.11 3.19 3.51
CA LEU A 137 11.87 2.48 3.81
C LEU A 137 12.17 1.05 4.27
N ILE A 138 11.39 0.58 5.23
CA ILE A 138 11.51 -0.76 5.80
C ILE A 138 10.36 -1.62 5.28
N PRO A 139 10.63 -2.79 4.66
CA PRO A 139 9.57 -3.71 4.24
C PRO A 139 8.63 -4.05 5.41
N GLY A 140 7.34 -3.93 5.19
CA GLY A 140 6.31 -4.17 6.19
C GLY A 140 5.92 -2.96 7.02
N VAL A 141 6.64 -1.86 6.94
CA VAL A 141 6.34 -0.63 7.67
C VAL A 141 5.80 0.42 6.70
N ALA A 142 4.58 0.91 6.94
CA ALA A 142 3.99 1.98 6.16
C ALA A 142 4.80 3.27 6.29
N LEU A 143 4.68 4.16 5.31
CA LEU A 143 5.37 5.43 5.32
C LEU A 143 4.91 6.30 6.50
N THR A 144 5.86 6.96 7.14
CA THR A 144 5.59 8.02 8.12
C THR A 144 5.09 9.28 7.41
N ALA A 145 4.51 10.22 8.18
CA ALA A 145 4.12 11.52 7.67
C ALA A 145 5.28 12.25 6.99
N GLU A 146 6.45 12.24 7.61
CA GLU A 146 7.65 12.89 7.06
C GLU A 146 8.12 12.24 5.77
N GLN A 147 8.04 10.92 5.66
CA GLN A 147 8.35 10.20 4.43
C GLN A 147 7.31 10.50 3.33
N MET A 148 6.01 10.53 3.66
CA MET A 148 4.97 10.89 2.70
C MET A 148 5.14 12.29 2.13
N LYS A 149 5.56 13.26 2.93
CA LYS A 149 5.83 14.64 2.47
C LYS A 149 6.90 14.71 1.39
N GLN A 150 7.78 13.72 1.32
CA GLN A 150 8.85 13.64 0.32
C GLN A 150 8.41 13.03 -1.02
N LEU A 151 7.21 12.46 -1.08
CA LEU A 151 6.73 11.83 -2.31
C LEU A 151 6.38 12.88 -3.37
N THR A 152 6.90 12.67 -4.57
CA THR A 152 6.62 13.50 -5.76
C THR A 152 6.06 12.69 -6.92
N SER A 153 5.96 11.37 -6.77
CA SER A 153 5.34 10.44 -7.71
C SER A 153 4.59 9.34 -6.99
N ASP A 154 3.63 8.76 -7.70
CA ASP A 154 2.86 7.63 -7.20
C ASP A 154 3.76 6.43 -6.95
N MET A 155 3.45 5.65 -5.92
CA MET A 155 4.22 4.46 -5.58
C MET A 155 3.37 3.42 -4.87
N VAL A 156 3.89 2.21 -4.81
CA VAL A 156 3.39 1.14 -3.95
C VAL A 156 4.47 0.72 -2.97
N TRP A 157 4.06 0.41 -1.75
CA TRP A 157 4.92 -0.20 -0.75
C TRP A 157 4.22 -1.41 -0.13
N MET A 158 5.00 -2.38 0.33
CA MET A 158 4.45 -3.57 0.98
C MET A 158 4.43 -3.35 2.48
N VAL A 159 3.24 -3.43 3.07
CA VAL A 159 3.01 -3.18 4.50
C VAL A 159 2.52 -4.43 5.21
N LYS A 160 2.92 -4.58 6.45
CA LYS A 160 2.51 -5.71 7.28
C LYS A 160 1.04 -5.56 7.70
N ARG A 161 0.26 -6.61 7.46
CA ARG A 161 -1.14 -6.72 7.85
C ARG A 161 -1.41 -8.07 8.49
N GLU A 162 -2.39 -8.10 9.38
CA GLU A 162 -2.87 -9.33 9.97
C GLU A 162 -4.16 -9.78 9.31
N VAL A 163 -4.22 -11.03 8.90
CA VAL A 163 -5.41 -11.66 8.34
C VAL A 163 -5.90 -12.78 9.24
N THR A 164 -7.21 -12.98 9.30
CA THR A 164 -7.83 -14.08 10.04
C THR A 164 -8.24 -15.17 9.07
N LEU A 165 -7.77 -16.38 9.31
CA LEU A 165 -8.13 -17.57 8.55
C LEU A 165 -9.51 -18.11 8.99
N LYS A 166 -10.07 -19.03 8.20
CA LYS A 166 -11.37 -19.65 8.51
C LYS A 166 -11.42 -20.40 9.84
N ASP A 167 -10.28 -20.94 10.27
CA ASP A 167 -10.13 -21.61 11.57
C ASP A 167 -9.97 -20.65 12.75
N GLY A 168 -10.02 -19.34 12.51
CA GLY A 168 -9.84 -18.29 13.52
C GLY A 168 -8.38 -17.95 13.80
N SER A 169 -7.41 -18.67 13.25
CA SER A 169 -6.00 -18.34 13.40
C SER A 169 -5.64 -17.07 12.63
N LYS A 170 -4.65 -16.35 13.14
CA LYS A 170 -4.17 -15.10 12.56
C LYS A 170 -2.82 -15.29 11.91
N LYS A 171 -2.62 -14.66 10.75
CA LYS A 171 -1.36 -14.64 10.00
C LYS A 171 -0.93 -13.22 9.72
N GLU A 172 0.34 -12.94 9.92
CA GLU A 172 0.96 -11.71 9.44
C GLU A 172 1.43 -11.89 8.00
N VAL A 173 1.04 -10.98 7.14
CA VAL A 173 1.38 -10.99 5.71
C VAL A 173 1.72 -9.58 5.25
N LEU A 174 2.43 -9.48 4.12
CA LEU A 174 2.67 -8.23 3.43
C LEU A 174 1.61 -8.01 2.36
N ALA A 175 0.99 -6.84 2.40
CA ALA A 175 0.00 -6.41 1.41
C ALA A 175 0.43 -5.11 0.74
N PRO A 176 0.11 -4.89 -0.53
CA PRO A 176 0.44 -3.65 -1.22
C PRO A 176 -0.41 -2.49 -0.71
N GLN A 177 0.23 -1.37 -0.44
CA GLN A 177 -0.42 -0.09 -0.15
C GLN A 177 0.01 0.93 -1.18
N VAL A 178 -0.96 1.58 -1.83
CA VAL A 178 -0.73 2.58 -2.87
C VAL A 178 -0.71 3.97 -2.27
N TYR A 179 0.24 4.78 -2.74
CA TYR A 179 0.36 6.20 -2.42
C TYR A 179 0.23 6.97 -3.73
N VAL A 180 -0.77 7.84 -3.81
CA VAL A 180 -1.07 8.62 -5.02
C VAL A 180 -0.78 10.08 -4.79
N VAL A 181 -0.02 10.70 -5.69
CA VAL A 181 0.20 12.14 -5.72
C VAL A 181 -0.85 12.77 -6.64
N SER A 182 -1.78 13.51 -6.06
CA SER A 182 -2.79 14.24 -6.84
C SER A 182 -2.17 15.41 -7.57
N ARG A 183 -2.33 15.46 -8.89
CA ARG A 183 -1.98 16.60 -9.73
C ARG A 183 -3.18 17.49 -9.93
N ASN A 184 -2.97 18.81 -10.14
CA ASN A 184 -4.06 19.77 -10.35
C ASN A 184 -5.01 19.40 -11.50
N ALA A 185 -4.56 18.59 -12.46
CA ALA A 185 -5.38 18.05 -13.54
C ALA A 185 -6.26 16.86 -13.12
N ASP A 186 -6.00 16.25 -11.96
CA ASP A 186 -6.74 15.11 -11.43
C ASP A 186 -7.86 15.51 -10.48
N ILE A 187 -8.05 16.82 -10.26
CA ILE A 187 -9.16 17.35 -9.48
C ILE A 187 -10.40 17.29 -10.37
N ASP A 188 -11.08 16.15 -10.36
CA ASP A 188 -12.46 16.08 -10.83
C ASP A 188 -13.29 17.03 -9.97
N SER A 189 -14.16 17.80 -10.62
CA SER A 189 -15.06 18.80 -10.01
C SER A 189 -15.97 18.25 -8.88
N ARG A 190 -15.91 16.97 -8.61
CA ARG A 190 -16.67 16.27 -7.58
C ARG A 190 -16.01 16.17 -6.22
N GLY A 191 -14.75 16.63 -6.06
CA GLY A 191 -14.00 16.52 -4.82
C GLY A 191 -13.77 15.05 -4.40
N ALA A 192 -12.56 14.72 -3.99
CA ALA A 192 -12.29 13.38 -3.47
C ALA A 192 -13.02 13.19 -2.14
N VAL A 193 -14.01 12.31 -2.11
CA VAL A 193 -14.62 11.84 -0.88
C VAL A 193 -13.82 10.65 -0.39
N ILE A 194 -13.06 10.83 0.68
CA ILE A 194 -12.42 9.72 1.37
C ILE A 194 -13.40 9.24 2.42
N SER A 195 -14.01 8.09 2.20
CA SER A 195 -14.77 7.39 3.23
C SER A 195 -13.93 6.24 3.76
N ALA A 196 -13.54 6.31 5.01
CA ALA A 196 -12.92 5.21 5.72
C ALA A 196 -13.82 4.81 6.89
N ASN A 197 -13.89 3.52 7.18
CA ASN A 197 -14.61 3.04 8.38
C ASN A 197 -13.91 3.50 9.66
N ASP A 198 -12.58 3.67 9.60
CA ASP A 198 -11.78 4.22 10.70
C ASP A 198 -10.76 5.18 10.12
N VAL A 199 -10.90 6.46 10.40
CA VAL A 199 -9.89 7.47 10.10
C VAL A 199 -9.13 7.75 11.39
N ILE A 200 -8.01 7.09 11.59
CA ILE A 200 -7.08 7.44 12.66
C ILE A 200 -6.04 8.38 12.04
N VAL A 201 -6.27 9.67 12.22
CA VAL A 201 -5.34 10.70 11.76
C VAL A 201 -4.56 11.18 12.97
N ASN A 202 -3.39 10.64 13.18
CA ASN A 202 -2.47 11.09 14.20
C ASN A 202 -1.38 11.95 13.55
N ILE A 203 -1.67 13.23 13.40
CA ILE A 203 -0.77 14.20 12.77
C ILE A 203 -0.31 15.19 13.83
N GLN A 204 1.00 15.28 14.05
CA GLN A 204 1.60 16.46 14.64
C GLN A 204 1.88 17.50 13.53
N GLY A 205 0.93 18.39 13.31
CA GLY A 205 1.00 19.44 12.30
C GLY A 205 -0.38 19.87 11.78
N ASP A 206 -0.42 20.96 11.04
CA ASP A 206 -1.66 21.50 10.50
C ASP A 206 -2.24 20.62 9.39
N ILE A 207 -3.50 20.21 9.56
CA ILE A 207 -4.28 19.55 8.52
C ILE A 207 -5.07 20.63 7.79
N GLN A 208 -4.70 20.90 6.55
CA GLN A 208 -5.56 21.67 5.66
C GLN A 208 -6.37 20.68 4.81
N ASN A 209 -7.65 20.58 5.11
CA ASN A 209 -8.58 19.75 4.36
C ASN A 209 -9.51 20.64 3.54
N SER A 210 -9.47 20.54 2.21
CA SER A 210 -10.42 21.17 1.30
C SER A 210 -11.52 20.20 0.82
N GLY A 211 -11.56 18.99 1.35
CA GLY A 211 -12.55 17.95 1.04
C GLY A 211 -13.33 17.47 2.26
N VAL A 212 -14.30 16.60 2.04
CA VAL A 212 -15.11 15.99 3.12
C VAL A 212 -14.45 14.70 3.59
N ILE A 213 -14.13 14.65 4.89
CA ILE A 213 -13.73 13.40 5.57
C ILE A 213 -14.97 12.91 6.32
N SER A 214 -15.53 11.78 5.90
CA SER A 214 -16.64 11.16 6.61
C SER A 214 -16.24 9.77 7.12
N GLY A 215 -16.39 9.56 8.42
CA GLY A 215 -16.32 8.25 9.05
C GLY A 215 -17.73 7.76 9.40
N ARG A 216 -17.98 6.46 9.29
CA ARG A 216 -19.16 5.81 9.89
C ARG A 216 -18.75 5.17 11.19
N ASN A 217 -19.46 5.52 12.27
CA ASN A 217 -19.45 4.77 13.53
C ASN A 217 -20.21 3.47 13.37
#